data_890e96ffd12968af7aed98c85f81ac5c
#
_entry.id   890e96ffd12968af7aed98c85f81ac5c
#
_cell.length_a   1.000
_cell.length_b   1.000
_cell.length_c   1.000
_cell.angle_alpha   90.00
_cell.angle_beta   90.00
_cell.angle_gamma   90.00
#
_symmetry.space_group_name_H-M   'P 1'
#
loop_
_entity.id
_entity.type
_entity.pdbx_description
1 polymer ?
#
loop_
_entity_poly.entity_id
_entity_poly.type
_entity_poly.pdbx_seq_one_letter_code
_entity_poly.pdbx_strand_id
1 'polypeptide(L)'
;SQVAIFGIVAGGISYLYFFSLIWALVYAAAAIAFIPYLAYLRCQRVYSEFIFEQIQTYTTNVIMEFNTTQSFVKSLEGVRDSGILEEPVLGDVKKMIELSYQNGTIEESIDYFNDKYPYYMVKNMHQLFLQITKEGAIDSGEALENMSLDIDSLVEGVYRDRMDRKQFHRKFLTFGIALYFLVLAMIMLLGKDKYIALLDLWYVQLILHAIILI
;
A
#
# COMPACT_ATOMS: atom_id res chain seq x y z
N SER A 1 17.41 -17.67 6.28
CA SER A 1 17.57 -17.77 7.75
C SER A 1 16.40 -17.14 8.51
N GLN A 2 15.79 -16.04 8.06
CA GLN A 2 14.64 -15.39 8.74
C GLN A 2 13.42 -16.32 8.83
N VAL A 3 13.09 -17.06 7.77
CA VAL A 3 11.97 -18.01 7.73
C VAL A 3 12.08 -19.08 8.83
N ALA A 4 13.30 -19.61 9.03
CA ALA A 4 13.55 -20.59 10.07
C ALA A 4 13.36 -20.03 11.48
N ILE A 5 13.76 -18.78 11.71
CA ILE A 5 13.58 -18.10 13.00
C ILE A 5 12.08 -17.93 13.30
N PHE A 6 11.27 -17.50 12.34
CA PHE A 6 9.82 -17.38 12.52
C PHE A 6 9.17 -18.72 12.81
N GLY A 7 9.56 -19.79 12.11
CA GLY A 7 9.08 -21.14 12.39
C GLY A 7 9.42 -21.63 13.80
N ILE A 8 10.64 -21.37 14.27
CA ILE A 8 11.08 -21.73 15.63
C ILE A 8 10.30 -20.93 16.68
N VAL A 9 10.09 -19.62 16.47
CA VAL A 9 9.33 -18.77 17.39
C VAL A 9 7.88 -19.21 17.46
N ALA A 10 7.21 -19.43 16.31
CA ALA A 10 5.83 -19.89 16.26
C ALA A 10 5.66 -21.27 16.92
N GLY A 11 6.56 -22.20 16.64
CA GLY A 11 6.56 -23.51 17.28
C GLY A 11 6.81 -23.44 18.78
N GLY A 12 7.73 -22.57 19.23
CA GLY A 12 8.01 -22.34 20.65
C GLY A 12 6.81 -21.78 21.41
N ILE A 13 6.14 -20.77 20.85
CA ILE A 13 4.92 -20.18 21.42
C ILE A 13 3.82 -21.24 21.51
N SER A 14 3.59 -21.97 20.43
CA SER A 14 2.58 -23.03 20.40
C SER A 14 2.86 -24.14 21.39
N TYR A 15 4.13 -24.54 21.53
CA TYR A 15 4.51 -25.52 22.54
C TYR A 15 4.22 -25.05 23.96
N LEU A 16 4.50 -23.80 24.28
CA LEU A 16 4.20 -23.21 25.59
C LEU A 16 2.69 -23.15 25.88
N TYR A 17 1.87 -22.98 24.87
CA TYR A 17 0.42 -22.87 25.02
C TYR A 17 -0.24 -24.25 25.19
N PHE A 18 0.16 -25.21 24.38
CA PHE A 18 -0.51 -26.55 24.36
C PHE A 18 0.26 -27.66 25.04
N PHE A 19 1.52 -27.43 25.43
CA PHE A 19 2.44 -28.48 25.92
C PHE A 19 2.46 -29.72 25.01
N SER A 20 2.21 -29.53 23.72
CA SER A 20 2.10 -30.59 22.71
C SER A 20 3.08 -30.33 21.57
N LEU A 21 3.92 -31.30 21.28
CA LEU A 21 4.88 -31.24 20.18
C LEU A 21 4.17 -31.24 18.81
N ILE A 22 3.02 -31.91 18.73
CA ILE A 22 2.23 -31.98 17.51
C ILE A 22 1.76 -30.60 17.11
N TRP A 23 1.16 -29.81 18.02
CA TRP A 23 0.72 -28.45 17.75
C TRP A 23 1.89 -27.49 17.48
N ALA A 24 3.03 -27.68 18.16
CA ALA A 24 4.24 -26.91 17.87
C ALA A 24 4.70 -27.11 16.42
N LEU A 25 4.72 -28.34 15.92
CA LEU A 25 5.10 -28.65 14.54
C LEU A 25 4.07 -28.12 13.53
N VAL A 26 2.78 -28.24 13.81
CA VAL A 26 1.71 -27.74 12.94
C VAL A 26 1.82 -26.22 12.77
N TYR A 27 1.96 -25.47 13.85
CA TYR A 27 2.08 -24.02 13.79
C TYR A 27 3.42 -23.55 13.21
N ALA A 28 4.51 -24.26 13.47
CA ALA A 28 5.79 -23.97 12.81
C ALA A 28 5.69 -24.17 11.29
N ALA A 29 5.09 -25.27 10.83
CA ALA A 29 4.88 -25.53 9.41
C ALA A 29 3.94 -24.50 8.77
N ALA A 30 2.84 -24.15 9.45
CA ALA A 30 1.92 -23.12 8.99
C ALA A 30 2.61 -21.76 8.86
N ALA A 31 3.40 -21.34 9.86
CA ALA A 31 4.16 -20.09 9.81
C ALA A 31 5.13 -20.06 8.63
N ILE A 32 5.88 -21.14 8.39
CA ILE A 32 6.80 -21.25 7.25
C ILE A 32 6.05 -21.15 5.91
N ALA A 33 4.89 -21.79 5.78
CA ALA A 33 4.08 -21.74 4.57
C ALA A 33 3.47 -20.35 4.31
N PHE A 34 3.13 -19.60 5.36
CA PHE A 34 2.51 -18.28 5.26
C PHE A 34 3.51 -17.15 4.92
N ILE A 35 4.79 -17.29 5.29
CA ILE A 35 5.81 -16.24 5.07
C ILE A 35 5.93 -15.81 3.59
N PRO A 36 6.05 -16.70 2.59
CA PRO A 36 6.15 -16.27 1.20
C PRO A 36 4.89 -15.53 0.72
N TYR A 37 3.72 -15.91 1.18
CA TYR A 37 2.47 -15.21 0.87
C TYR A 37 2.45 -13.79 1.47
N LEU A 38 2.83 -13.63 2.73
CA LEU A 38 2.93 -12.32 3.37
C LEU A 38 4.01 -11.43 2.70
N ALA A 39 5.14 -12.01 2.32
CA ALA A 39 6.20 -11.30 1.58
C ALA A 39 5.69 -10.81 0.22
N TYR A 40 4.94 -11.64 -0.50
CA TYR A 40 4.30 -11.26 -1.77
C TYR A 40 3.33 -10.08 -1.59
N LEU A 41 2.41 -10.17 -0.63
CA LEU A 41 1.46 -9.09 -0.34
C LEU A 41 2.17 -7.79 0.05
N ARG A 42 3.26 -7.87 0.83
CA ARG A 42 4.07 -6.72 1.20
C ARG A 42 4.74 -6.08 -0.02
N CYS A 43 5.32 -6.89 -0.90
CA CYS A 43 5.97 -6.43 -2.12
C CYS A 43 4.96 -5.72 -3.04
N GLN A 44 3.79 -6.31 -3.24
CA GLN A 44 2.71 -5.72 -4.04
C GLN A 44 2.25 -4.37 -3.46
N ARG A 45 2.12 -4.28 -2.14
CA ARG A 45 1.74 -3.04 -1.46
C ARG A 45 2.78 -1.94 -1.64
N VAL A 46 4.06 -2.26 -1.40
CA VAL A 46 5.17 -1.30 -1.57
C VAL A 46 5.23 -0.79 -3.01
N TYR A 47 5.06 -1.68 -3.98
CA TYR A 47 5.04 -1.29 -5.39
C TYR A 47 3.83 -0.39 -5.72
N SER A 48 2.64 -0.71 -5.23
CA SER A 48 1.45 0.13 -5.42
C SER A 48 1.60 1.50 -4.76
N GLU A 49 2.21 1.58 -3.58
CA GLU A 49 2.51 2.84 -2.90
C GLU A 49 3.51 3.67 -3.70
N PHE A 50 4.57 3.05 -4.23
CA PHE A 50 5.55 3.71 -5.08
C PHE A 50 4.91 4.27 -6.35
N ILE A 51 4.11 3.47 -7.07
CA ILE A 51 3.39 3.95 -8.26
C ILE A 51 2.48 5.13 -7.93
N PHE A 52 1.73 5.05 -6.82
CA PHE A 52 0.88 6.17 -6.40
C PHE A 52 1.67 7.46 -6.16
N GLU A 53 2.84 7.38 -5.52
CA GLU A 53 3.72 8.53 -5.29
C GLU A 53 4.26 9.10 -6.61
N GLN A 54 4.65 8.25 -7.56
CA GLN A 54 5.07 8.69 -8.89
C GLN A 54 3.94 9.36 -9.67
N ILE A 55 2.72 8.84 -9.59
CA ILE A 55 1.55 9.43 -10.23
C ILE A 55 1.16 10.77 -9.59
N GLN A 56 1.25 10.90 -8.27
CA GLN A 56 1.08 12.18 -7.59
C GLN A 56 2.11 13.20 -8.08
N THR A 57 3.39 12.82 -8.08
CA THR A 57 4.49 13.66 -8.56
C THR A 57 4.26 14.10 -10.02
N TYR A 58 3.87 13.16 -10.89
CA TYR A 58 3.49 13.45 -12.27
C TYR A 58 2.38 14.49 -12.34
N THR A 59 1.26 14.25 -11.68
CA THR A 59 0.07 15.09 -11.76
C THR A 59 0.35 16.52 -11.28
N THR A 60 0.99 16.66 -10.11
CA THR A 60 1.33 17.98 -9.55
C THR A 60 2.28 18.76 -10.47
N ASN A 61 3.33 18.11 -10.98
CA ASN A 61 4.32 18.80 -11.79
C ASN A 61 3.83 19.12 -13.21
N VAL A 62 3.00 18.26 -13.81
CA VAL A 62 2.39 18.58 -15.11
C VAL A 62 1.47 19.80 -14.99
N ILE A 63 0.70 19.95 -13.91
CA ILE A 63 -0.11 21.16 -13.67
C ILE A 63 0.77 22.39 -13.52
N MET A 64 1.86 22.32 -12.76
CA MET A 64 2.80 23.44 -12.58
C MET A 64 3.43 23.87 -13.92
N GLU A 65 3.91 22.92 -14.70
CA GLU A 65 4.49 23.16 -16.02
C GLU A 65 3.45 23.70 -17.01
N PHE A 66 2.21 23.21 -16.94
CA PHE A 66 1.13 23.67 -17.79
C PHE A 66 0.75 25.13 -17.49
N ASN A 67 0.73 25.54 -16.24
CA ASN A 67 0.51 26.93 -15.85
C ASN A 67 1.51 27.89 -16.50
N THR A 68 2.72 27.42 -16.73
CA THR A 68 3.80 28.24 -17.34
C THR A 68 3.81 28.14 -18.86
N THR A 69 3.64 26.92 -19.40
CA THR A 69 3.83 26.66 -20.84
C THR A 69 2.54 26.81 -21.67
N GLN A 70 1.38 26.69 -21.03
CA GLN A 70 0.04 26.61 -21.64
C GLN A 70 -0.05 25.56 -22.76
N SER A 71 0.79 24.51 -22.67
CA SER A 71 0.87 23.43 -23.65
C SER A 71 1.09 22.09 -22.95
N PHE A 72 0.16 21.16 -23.14
CA PHE A 72 0.23 19.84 -22.50
C PHE A 72 1.52 19.08 -22.87
N VAL A 73 1.90 19.08 -24.16
CA VAL A 73 3.10 18.35 -24.60
C VAL A 73 4.37 18.97 -24.02
N LYS A 74 4.47 20.31 -24.00
CA LYS A 74 5.61 21.00 -23.37
C LYS A 74 5.67 20.76 -21.87
N SER A 75 4.52 20.64 -21.21
CA SER A 75 4.46 20.30 -19.79
C SER A 75 4.98 18.89 -19.52
N LEU A 76 4.64 17.92 -20.37
CA LEU A 76 5.20 16.57 -20.31
C LEU A 76 6.72 16.56 -20.52
N GLU A 77 7.23 17.37 -21.46
CA GLU A 77 8.67 17.54 -21.71
C GLU A 77 9.37 18.13 -20.48
N GLY A 78 8.81 19.20 -19.88
CA GLY A 78 9.33 19.81 -18.67
C GLY A 78 9.43 18.79 -17.51
N VAL A 79 8.38 18.03 -17.28
CA VAL A 79 8.37 16.99 -16.25
C VAL A 79 9.35 15.86 -16.55
N ARG A 80 9.49 15.41 -17.79
CA ARG A 80 10.51 14.45 -18.21
C ARG A 80 11.91 14.95 -17.90
N ASP A 81 12.19 16.19 -18.26
CA ASP A 81 13.54 16.80 -18.19
C ASP A 81 13.92 17.21 -16.76
N SER A 82 12.96 17.40 -15.88
CA SER A 82 13.17 17.68 -14.45
C SER A 82 13.86 16.53 -13.68
N GLY A 83 13.76 15.30 -14.21
CA GLY A 83 14.36 14.13 -13.58
C GLY A 83 13.70 13.68 -12.27
N ILE A 84 12.50 14.17 -11.98
CA ILE A 84 11.76 13.85 -10.73
C ILE A 84 10.98 12.54 -10.79
N LEU A 85 10.71 12.04 -12.01
CA LEU A 85 9.97 10.79 -12.21
C LEU A 85 10.94 9.61 -12.36
N GLU A 86 10.51 8.48 -11.82
CA GLU A 86 11.21 7.21 -11.93
C GLU A 86 10.46 6.21 -12.83
N GLU A 87 11.17 5.18 -13.30
CA GLU A 87 10.53 4.09 -14.04
C GLU A 87 9.55 3.30 -13.13
N PRO A 88 8.38 2.87 -13.63
CA PRO A 88 7.96 2.84 -15.04
C PRO A 88 7.24 4.12 -15.52
N VAL A 89 6.84 5.02 -14.64
CA VAL A 89 6.03 6.20 -14.99
C VAL A 89 6.79 7.14 -15.94
N LEU A 90 8.08 7.34 -15.74
CA LEU A 90 8.92 8.14 -16.64
C LEU A 90 8.90 7.59 -18.08
N GLY A 91 9.00 6.27 -18.25
CA GLY A 91 8.91 5.62 -19.56
C GLY A 91 7.57 5.85 -20.25
N ASP A 92 6.49 5.83 -19.45
CA ASP A 92 5.14 6.07 -19.97
C ASP A 92 4.92 7.55 -20.36
N VAL A 93 5.49 8.50 -19.63
CA VAL A 93 5.49 9.92 -20.00
C VAL A 93 6.25 10.15 -21.31
N LYS A 94 7.40 9.51 -21.49
CA LYS A 94 8.13 9.54 -22.78
C LYS A 94 7.28 9.00 -23.92
N LYS A 95 6.53 7.92 -23.68
CA LYS A 95 5.62 7.34 -24.66
C LYS A 95 4.45 8.27 -24.99
N MET A 96 3.89 8.97 -24.00
CA MET A 96 2.87 10.00 -24.24
C MET A 96 3.37 11.12 -25.17
N ILE A 97 4.58 11.62 -24.92
CA ILE A 97 5.22 12.64 -25.75
C ILE A 97 5.37 12.13 -27.20
N GLU A 98 5.89 10.92 -27.36
CA GLU A 98 6.05 10.28 -28.66
C GLU A 98 4.71 10.18 -29.43
N LEU A 99 3.65 9.67 -28.78
CA LEU A 99 2.31 9.54 -29.35
C LEU A 99 1.73 10.91 -29.77
N SER A 100 1.90 11.93 -28.92
CA SER A 100 1.42 13.27 -29.21
C SER A 100 2.10 13.88 -30.44
N TYR A 101 3.39 13.63 -30.65
CA TYR A 101 4.08 14.10 -31.86
C TYR A 101 3.77 13.27 -33.09
N GLN A 102 3.58 11.96 -32.98
CA GLN A 102 3.26 11.09 -34.10
C GLN A 102 1.87 11.36 -34.65
N ASN A 103 0.88 11.58 -33.77
CA ASN A 103 -0.52 11.68 -34.17
C ASN A 103 -0.99 13.15 -34.32
N GLY A 104 -0.21 14.10 -33.85
CA GLY A 104 -0.56 15.54 -33.88
C GLY A 104 -1.72 15.89 -32.93
N THR A 105 -2.16 14.95 -32.08
CA THR A 105 -3.22 15.14 -31.10
C THR A 105 -2.81 14.57 -29.75
N ILE A 106 -3.41 15.09 -28.68
CA ILE A 106 -3.10 14.65 -27.30
C ILE A 106 -4.04 13.55 -26.79
N GLU A 107 -5.14 13.28 -27.49
CA GLU A 107 -6.19 12.34 -27.04
C GLU A 107 -5.64 10.93 -26.85
N GLU A 108 -4.98 10.40 -27.86
CA GLU A 108 -4.47 9.02 -27.83
C GLU A 108 -3.36 8.84 -26.76
N SER A 109 -2.53 9.86 -26.55
CA SER A 109 -1.52 9.85 -25.49
C SER A 109 -2.14 9.85 -24.11
N ILE A 110 -3.22 10.60 -23.90
CA ILE A 110 -3.99 10.66 -22.68
C ILE A 110 -4.70 9.34 -22.42
N ASP A 111 -5.35 8.77 -23.44
CA ASP A 111 -6.05 7.48 -23.30
C ASP A 111 -5.06 6.37 -22.91
N TYR A 112 -3.90 6.31 -23.56
CA TYR A 112 -2.82 5.38 -23.22
C TYR A 112 -2.45 5.43 -21.73
N PHE A 113 -2.25 6.63 -21.21
CA PHE A 113 -1.84 6.80 -19.81
C PHE A 113 -2.98 6.53 -18.83
N ASN A 114 -4.21 6.97 -19.15
CA ASN A 114 -5.39 6.75 -18.33
C ASN A 114 -5.76 5.27 -18.20
N ASP A 115 -5.56 4.49 -19.25
CA ASP A 115 -5.81 3.04 -19.23
C ASP A 115 -4.81 2.31 -18.33
N LYS A 116 -3.56 2.75 -18.34
CA LYS A 116 -2.50 2.17 -17.53
C LYS A 116 -2.56 2.61 -16.07
N TYR A 117 -2.91 3.87 -15.84
CA TYR A 117 -2.99 4.50 -14.52
C TYR A 117 -4.39 5.08 -14.26
N PRO A 118 -5.40 4.26 -13.95
CA PRO A 118 -6.80 4.67 -13.84
C PRO A 118 -7.11 5.43 -12.54
N TYR A 119 -6.21 6.34 -12.13
CA TYR A 119 -6.42 7.19 -10.98
C TYR A 119 -7.35 8.35 -11.31
N TYR A 120 -8.30 8.63 -10.41
CA TYR A 120 -9.27 9.70 -10.59
C TYR A 120 -8.60 11.06 -10.84
N MET A 121 -7.58 11.41 -10.08
CA MET A 121 -6.83 12.66 -10.23
C MET A 121 -6.19 12.81 -11.62
N VAL A 122 -5.66 11.74 -12.19
CA VAL A 122 -5.06 11.73 -13.52
C VAL A 122 -6.12 11.98 -14.59
N LYS A 123 -7.23 11.24 -14.51
CA LYS A 123 -8.33 11.38 -15.48
C LYS A 123 -8.92 12.78 -15.49
N ASN A 124 -9.17 13.35 -14.31
CA ASN A 124 -9.69 14.70 -14.20
C ASN A 124 -8.72 15.75 -14.77
N MET A 125 -7.44 15.64 -14.42
CA MET A 125 -6.41 16.53 -14.97
C MET A 125 -6.35 16.44 -16.49
N HIS A 126 -6.31 15.26 -17.04
CA HIS A 126 -6.26 15.04 -18.49
C HIS A 126 -7.52 15.56 -19.20
N GLN A 127 -8.70 15.38 -18.62
CA GLN A 127 -9.94 15.94 -19.15
C GLN A 127 -9.91 17.47 -19.18
N LEU A 128 -9.40 18.10 -18.12
CA LEU A 128 -9.25 19.54 -18.06
C LEU A 128 -8.28 20.05 -19.15
N PHE A 129 -7.15 19.38 -19.33
CA PHE A 129 -6.20 19.75 -20.39
C PHE A 129 -6.78 19.57 -21.80
N LEU A 130 -7.56 18.52 -22.04
CA LEU A 130 -8.29 18.35 -23.30
C LEU A 130 -9.28 19.48 -23.53
N GLN A 131 -10.03 19.87 -22.50
CA GLN A 131 -10.99 20.97 -22.58
C GLN A 131 -10.29 22.30 -22.87
N ILE A 132 -9.23 22.64 -22.11
CA ILE A 132 -8.46 23.88 -22.34
C ILE A 132 -7.85 23.91 -23.75
N THR A 133 -7.35 22.78 -24.24
CA THR A 133 -6.73 22.70 -25.57
C THR A 133 -7.76 22.87 -26.69
N LYS A 134 -9.00 22.40 -26.53
CA LYS A 134 -10.07 22.45 -27.54
C LYS A 134 -10.84 23.76 -27.52
N GLU A 135 -11.16 24.27 -26.36
CA GLU A 135 -12.09 25.40 -26.18
C GLU A 135 -11.37 26.73 -25.95
N GLY A 136 -10.07 26.69 -25.68
CA GLY A 136 -9.28 27.86 -25.31
C GLY A 136 -9.38 28.20 -23.81
N ALA A 137 -8.39 28.91 -23.30
CA ALA A 137 -8.15 29.12 -21.89
C ALA A 137 -8.86 30.35 -21.29
N ILE A 138 -10.18 30.46 -21.41
CA ILE A 138 -10.91 31.47 -20.64
C ILE A 138 -11.16 30.90 -19.27
N ASP A 139 -10.48 31.36 -18.22
CA ASP A 139 -10.54 30.87 -16.81
C ASP A 139 -9.80 29.56 -16.45
N SER A 140 -8.84 29.13 -17.26
CA SER A 140 -8.06 27.90 -16.96
C SER A 140 -7.27 27.99 -15.64
N GLY A 141 -6.84 29.17 -15.21
CA GLY A 141 -6.04 29.37 -14.01
C GLY A 141 -6.78 28.95 -12.74
N GLU A 142 -8.02 29.40 -12.57
CA GLU A 142 -8.85 29.02 -11.42
C GLU A 142 -9.18 27.52 -11.40
N ALA A 143 -9.49 26.95 -12.56
CA ALA A 143 -9.77 25.52 -12.68
C ALA A 143 -8.54 24.65 -12.34
N LEU A 144 -7.34 25.07 -12.74
CA LEU A 144 -6.09 24.38 -12.42
C LEU A 144 -5.70 24.54 -10.94
N GLU A 145 -5.94 25.71 -10.35
CA GLU A 145 -5.73 25.93 -8.92
C GLU A 145 -6.66 25.06 -8.06
N ASN A 146 -7.95 25.03 -8.39
CA ASN A 146 -8.93 24.17 -7.71
C ASN A 146 -8.56 22.70 -7.85
N MET A 147 -8.10 22.26 -9.01
CA MET A 147 -7.63 20.90 -9.23
C MET A 147 -6.39 20.56 -8.38
N SER A 148 -5.44 21.48 -8.27
CA SER A 148 -4.28 21.30 -7.39
C SER A 148 -4.70 21.12 -5.94
N LEU A 149 -5.64 21.91 -5.45
CA LEU A 149 -6.20 21.79 -4.10
C LEU A 149 -6.92 20.44 -3.90
N ASP A 150 -7.66 19.98 -4.89
CA ASP A 150 -8.33 18.67 -4.86
C ASP A 150 -7.32 17.52 -4.77
N ILE A 151 -6.23 17.59 -5.54
CA ILE A 151 -5.15 16.60 -5.50
C ILE A 151 -4.48 16.59 -4.13
N ASP A 152 -4.15 17.75 -3.58
CA ASP A 152 -3.55 17.86 -2.25
C ASP A 152 -4.45 17.26 -1.16
N SER A 153 -5.76 17.51 -1.23
CA SER A 153 -6.76 16.94 -0.33
C SER A 153 -6.82 15.41 -0.44
N LEU A 154 -6.81 14.87 -1.66
CA LEU A 154 -6.78 13.43 -1.90
C LEU A 154 -5.51 12.78 -1.35
N VAL A 155 -4.37 13.41 -1.57
CA VAL A 155 -3.07 12.97 -1.07
C VAL A 155 -3.05 12.96 0.46
N GLU A 156 -3.53 14.03 1.10
CA GLU A 156 -3.65 14.09 2.56
C GLU A 156 -4.56 12.98 3.09
N GLY A 157 -5.69 12.71 2.43
CA GLY A 157 -6.59 11.61 2.76
C GLY A 157 -5.90 10.24 2.71
N VAL A 158 -5.13 9.97 1.66
CA VAL A 158 -4.36 8.73 1.53
C VAL A 158 -3.27 8.62 2.60
N TYR A 159 -2.57 9.71 2.91
CA TYR A 159 -1.57 9.75 3.98
C TYR A 159 -2.19 9.46 5.34
N ARG A 160 -3.34 10.06 5.65
CA ARG A 160 -4.09 9.83 6.91
C ARG A 160 -4.51 8.38 7.04
N ASP A 161 -5.08 7.80 6.00
CA ASP A 161 -5.48 6.38 5.97
C ASP A 161 -4.27 5.42 6.16
N ARG A 162 -3.11 5.77 5.59
CA ARG A 162 -1.86 5.02 5.82
C ARG A 162 -1.39 5.10 7.28
N MET A 163 -1.47 6.28 7.90
CA MET A 163 -1.11 6.47 9.31
C MET A 163 -2.04 5.68 10.22
N ASP A 164 -3.34 5.72 9.97
CA ASP A 164 -4.34 5.00 10.75
C ASP A 164 -4.14 3.48 10.67
N ARG A 165 -3.83 2.95 9.48
CA ARG A 165 -3.48 1.54 9.30
C ARG A 165 -2.20 1.13 10.03
N LYS A 166 -1.15 1.97 10.01
CA LYS A 166 0.09 1.71 10.76
C LYS A 166 -0.18 1.72 12.27
N GLN A 167 -0.99 2.66 12.76
CA GLN A 167 -1.37 2.75 14.16
C GLN A 167 -2.21 1.55 14.60
N PHE A 168 -3.18 1.13 13.77
CA PHE A 168 -3.99 -0.06 14.02
C PHE A 168 -3.10 -1.31 14.11
N HIS A 169 -2.21 -1.50 13.15
CA HIS A 169 -1.29 -2.64 13.15
C HIS A 169 -0.41 -2.67 14.40
N ARG A 170 0.11 -1.51 14.84
CA ARG A 170 0.91 -1.41 16.06
C ARG A 170 0.09 -1.74 17.31
N LYS A 171 -1.15 -1.26 17.41
CA LYS A 171 -2.06 -1.58 18.53
C LYS A 171 -2.40 -3.06 18.54
N PHE A 172 -2.66 -3.64 17.39
CA PHE A 172 -2.97 -5.06 17.23
C PHE A 172 -1.80 -5.96 17.68
N LEU A 173 -0.59 -5.60 17.27
CA LEU A 173 0.63 -6.30 17.67
C LEU A 173 0.89 -6.19 19.17
N THR A 174 0.68 -5.00 19.76
CA THR A 174 0.78 -4.80 21.21
C THR A 174 -0.24 -5.66 21.97
N PHE A 175 -1.47 -5.74 21.47
CA PHE A 175 -2.52 -6.57 22.05
C PHE A 175 -2.17 -8.06 21.97
N GLY A 176 -1.65 -8.55 20.84
CA GLY A 176 -1.18 -9.94 20.71
C GLY A 176 -0.07 -10.27 21.70
N ILE A 177 0.91 -9.38 21.88
CA ILE A 177 1.96 -9.55 22.90
C ILE A 177 1.37 -9.59 24.31
N ALA A 178 0.40 -8.71 24.62
CA ALA A 178 -0.26 -8.71 25.93
C ALA A 178 -1.02 -10.02 26.20
N LEU A 179 -1.72 -10.58 25.20
CA LEU A 179 -2.37 -11.89 25.31
C LEU A 179 -1.38 -13.01 25.55
N TYR A 180 -0.22 -12.99 24.89
CA TYR A 180 0.85 -13.94 25.12
C TYR A 180 1.32 -13.92 26.59
N PHE A 181 1.58 -12.75 27.16
CA PHE A 181 1.95 -12.61 28.57
C PHE A 181 0.84 -13.02 29.52
N LEU A 182 -0.42 -12.82 29.16
CA LEU A 182 -1.56 -13.25 29.96
C LEU A 182 -1.59 -14.79 30.08
N VAL A 183 -1.38 -15.52 28.99
CA VAL A 183 -1.31 -16.98 29.04
C VAL A 183 -0.13 -17.45 29.86
N LEU A 184 1.05 -16.81 29.73
CA LEU A 184 2.20 -17.13 30.59
C LEU A 184 1.89 -16.89 32.07
N ALA A 185 1.22 -15.79 32.41
CA ALA A 185 0.81 -15.50 33.78
C ALA A 185 -0.17 -16.59 34.32
N MET A 186 -1.11 -17.04 33.49
CA MET A 186 -2.01 -18.15 33.87
C MET A 186 -1.24 -19.43 34.15
N ILE A 187 -0.25 -19.78 33.34
CA ILE A 187 0.60 -20.97 33.58
C ILE A 187 1.36 -20.83 34.91
N MET A 188 1.89 -19.65 35.22
CA MET A 188 2.61 -19.41 36.47
C MET A 188 1.70 -19.45 37.68
N LEU A 189 0.49 -18.91 37.63
CA LEU A 189 -0.45 -18.81 38.72
C LEU A 189 -1.10 -20.19 39.05
N LEU A 190 -1.50 -20.91 38.02
CA LEU A 190 -2.19 -22.19 38.19
C LEU A 190 -1.22 -23.37 38.48
N GLY A 191 0.02 -23.20 38.02
CA GLY A 191 0.97 -24.31 37.93
C GLY A 191 0.72 -25.20 36.71
N LYS A 192 1.80 -25.83 36.23
CA LYS A 192 1.79 -26.61 34.98
C LYS A 192 0.72 -27.70 34.95
N ASP A 193 0.57 -28.46 36.04
CA ASP A 193 -0.33 -29.61 36.06
C ASP A 193 -1.80 -29.21 35.98
N LYS A 194 -2.19 -28.13 36.67
CA LYS A 194 -3.56 -27.61 36.61
C LYS A 194 -3.84 -26.94 35.25
N TYR A 195 -2.84 -26.28 34.66
CA TYR A 195 -2.98 -25.70 33.34
C TYR A 195 -3.18 -26.79 32.28
N ILE A 196 -2.42 -27.89 32.32
CA ILE A 196 -2.59 -29.02 31.40
C ILE A 196 -3.99 -29.64 31.56
N ALA A 197 -4.51 -29.78 32.79
CA ALA A 197 -5.87 -30.26 33.02
C ALA A 197 -6.95 -29.34 32.40
N LEU A 198 -6.69 -28.02 32.29
CA LEU A 198 -7.59 -27.10 31.59
C LEU A 198 -7.54 -27.31 30.07
N LEU A 199 -6.43 -27.80 29.51
CA LEU A 199 -6.32 -28.07 28.07
C LEU A 199 -7.22 -29.25 27.64
N ASP A 200 -7.71 -30.11 28.55
CA ASP A 200 -8.67 -31.16 28.24
C ASP A 200 -10.07 -30.57 27.89
N LEU A 201 -10.31 -29.28 28.22
CA LEU A 201 -11.56 -28.61 27.92
C LEU A 201 -11.52 -28.06 26.49
N TRP A 202 -12.42 -28.53 25.65
CA TRP A 202 -12.45 -28.17 24.22
C TRP A 202 -12.54 -26.65 23.96
N TYR A 203 -13.28 -25.91 24.79
CA TYR A 203 -13.42 -24.45 24.64
C TYR A 203 -12.12 -23.69 25.00
N VAL A 204 -11.32 -24.21 25.94
CA VAL A 204 -10.01 -23.64 26.26
C VAL A 204 -9.06 -23.80 25.09
N GLN A 205 -9.04 -24.99 24.48
CA GLN A 205 -8.27 -25.21 23.26
C GLN A 205 -8.68 -24.24 22.14
N LEU A 206 -9.98 -24.06 21.91
CA LEU A 206 -10.50 -23.17 20.88
C LEU A 206 -10.06 -21.71 21.11
N ILE A 207 -10.11 -21.23 22.36
CA ILE A 207 -9.66 -19.89 22.74
C ILE A 207 -8.14 -19.75 22.48
N LEU A 208 -7.34 -20.72 22.86
CA LEU A 208 -5.89 -20.69 22.66
C LEU A 208 -5.53 -20.72 21.17
N HIS A 209 -6.23 -21.52 20.35
CA HIS A 209 -6.04 -21.50 18.91
C HIS A 209 -6.39 -20.12 18.31
N ALA A 210 -7.47 -19.47 18.77
CA ALA A 210 -7.82 -18.13 18.35
C ALA A 210 -6.74 -17.10 18.73
N ILE A 211 -6.17 -17.19 19.94
CA ILE A 211 -5.09 -16.31 20.42
C ILE A 211 -3.81 -16.47 19.57
N ILE A 212 -3.45 -17.69 19.19
CA ILE A 212 -2.24 -17.93 18.36
C ILE A 212 -2.41 -17.41 16.93
N LEU A 213 -3.63 -17.45 16.39
CA LEU A 213 -3.93 -16.96 15.02
C LEU A 213 -4.03 -15.44 14.92
N ILE A 214 -4.09 -14.72 16.02
CA ILE A 214 -4.02 -13.25 16.10
C ILE A 214 -2.58 -12.77 15.98
#